data_4b0274a124b3204e85f200e4cb72c9e6
#
_entry.id   4b0274a124b3204e85f200e4cb72c9e6
#
_cell.length_a   1.000
_cell.length_b   1.000
_cell.length_c   1.000
_cell.angle_alpha   90.00
_cell.angle_beta   90.00
_cell.angle_gamma   90.00
#
_symmetry.space_group_name_H-M   'P 1'
#
loop_
_entity.id
_entity.type
_entity.pdbx_description
1 polymer ?
#
loop_
_entity_poly.entity_id
_entity_poly.type
_entity_poly.pdbx_seq_one_letter_code
_entity_poly.pdbx_strand_id
1 'polypeptide(L)'
;MTLSPDQLRLGPAESDRRLVLLHGWGADADDLLDLGSLLVAPDVSVVALRAPEPHPYGSGRQWYGLQPIDWSQLPAARTALQQRLLELGESVPLPRTAVLGFSQGGAMALDVGSSLPLAAIVACSGYPHEGWQPPSSTAPVLLSHGREDPVVPFAASEQLQQLLQTGGHQAELLAFSGGHTIDAAMLPSIAAFVRQHLD
;
A
#
# COMPACT_ATOMS: atom_id res chain seq x y z
N MET A 1 10.62 -13.15 20.56
CA MET A 1 9.78 -12.67 19.46
C MET A 1 10.13 -13.49 18.23
N THR A 2 9.29 -14.39 17.80
CA THR A 2 9.43 -15.12 16.55
C THR A 2 9.03 -14.15 15.43
N LEU A 3 10.01 -13.66 14.67
CA LEU A 3 9.77 -12.97 13.43
C LEU A 3 9.03 -13.96 12.51
N SER A 4 7.78 -13.68 12.16
CA SER A 4 7.11 -14.46 11.11
C SER A 4 7.94 -14.28 9.84
N PRO A 5 8.26 -15.35 9.09
CA PRO A 5 8.98 -15.23 7.83
C PRO A 5 8.26 -14.36 6.80
N ASP A 6 6.97 -14.05 7.04
CA ASP A 6 6.09 -13.35 6.11
C ASP A 6 5.96 -11.85 6.38
N GLN A 7 6.65 -11.31 7.38
CA GLN A 7 6.64 -9.87 7.70
C GLN A 7 7.87 -9.42 8.49
N LEU A 8 8.26 -8.17 8.29
CA LEU A 8 9.26 -7.47 9.08
C LEU A 8 8.59 -6.37 9.92
N ARG A 9 9.21 -6.00 11.05
CA ARG A 9 8.67 -4.99 11.96
C ARG A 9 9.75 -4.04 12.44
N LEU A 10 9.41 -2.74 12.49
CA LEU A 10 10.18 -1.69 13.15
C LEU A 10 9.30 -0.92 14.15
N GLY A 11 9.93 -0.20 15.07
CA GLY A 11 9.27 0.59 16.10
C GLY A 11 8.81 -0.25 17.29
N PRO A 12 8.05 0.36 18.22
CA PRO A 12 7.66 -0.28 19.47
C PRO A 12 6.68 -1.43 19.25
N ALA A 13 6.86 -2.52 20.00
CA ALA A 13 6.00 -3.70 19.92
C ALA A 13 4.57 -3.41 20.44
N GLU A 14 4.45 -2.49 21.40
CA GLU A 14 3.18 -2.12 22.06
C GLU A 14 2.67 -0.75 21.60
N SER A 15 2.82 -0.45 20.32
CA SER A 15 2.20 0.73 19.72
C SER A 15 0.70 0.54 19.56
N ASP A 16 -0.08 1.58 19.78
CA ASP A 16 -1.52 1.63 19.49
C ASP A 16 -1.84 2.13 18.08
N ARG A 17 -0.80 2.43 17.27
CA ARG A 17 -0.89 2.91 15.89
C ARG A 17 0.06 2.12 14.99
N ARG A 18 -0.33 1.98 13.72
CA ARG A 18 0.45 1.16 12.79
C ARG A 18 0.47 1.73 11.38
N LEU A 19 1.64 1.61 10.73
CA LEU A 19 1.78 1.71 9.28
C LEU A 19 2.12 0.32 8.71
N VAL A 20 1.31 -0.17 7.78
CA VAL A 20 1.57 -1.41 7.02
C VAL A 20 2.12 -1.05 5.67
N LEU A 21 3.17 -1.77 5.23
CA LEU A 21 3.87 -1.54 3.96
C LEU A 21 3.72 -2.75 3.03
N LEU A 22 3.41 -2.48 1.76
CA LEU A 22 3.25 -3.48 0.70
C LEU A 22 4.22 -3.18 -0.44
N HIS A 23 5.24 -4.01 -0.60
CA HIS A 23 6.28 -3.84 -1.62
C HIS A 23 5.78 -4.08 -3.04
N GLY A 24 6.56 -3.64 -4.04
CA GLY A 24 6.29 -3.85 -5.45
C GLY A 24 6.65 -5.25 -5.95
N TRP A 25 6.32 -5.54 -7.21
CA TRP A 25 6.65 -6.78 -7.89
C TRP A 25 8.17 -6.97 -7.99
N GLY A 26 8.68 -8.12 -7.56
CA GLY A 26 10.10 -8.46 -7.57
C GLY A 26 10.93 -7.93 -6.39
N ALA A 27 10.34 -7.13 -5.51
CA ALA A 27 10.94 -6.70 -4.25
C ALA A 27 10.59 -7.67 -3.10
N ASP A 28 10.96 -7.34 -1.87
CA ASP A 28 10.61 -8.09 -0.66
C ASP A 28 10.19 -7.12 0.47
N ALA A 29 9.85 -7.65 1.64
CA ALA A 29 9.34 -6.87 2.78
C ALA A 29 10.31 -5.79 3.30
N ASP A 30 11.62 -5.96 3.13
CA ASP A 30 12.65 -5.01 3.57
C ASP A 30 12.73 -3.75 2.68
N ASP A 31 12.26 -3.83 1.43
CA ASP A 31 12.38 -2.76 0.44
C ASP A 31 11.83 -1.40 0.90
N LEU A 32 10.69 -1.39 1.60
CA LEU A 32 10.04 -0.16 2.06
C LEU A 32 10.21 0.10 3.57
N LEU A 33 10.91 -0.75 4.30
CA LEU A 33 10.89 -0.71 5.76
C LEU A 33 11.53 0.57 6.33
N ASP A 34 12.70 0.95 5.79
CA ASP A 34 13.39 2.17 6.19
C ASP A 34 12.59 3.43 5.79
N LEU A 35 12.01 3.43 4.58
CA LEU A 35 11.15 4.51 4.13
C LEU A 35 9.94 4.65 5.04
N GLY A 36 9.29 3.55 5.43
CA GLY A 36 8.16 3.57 6.34
C GLY A 36 8.48 4.23 7.68
N SER A 37 9.69 4.01 8.21
CA SER A 37 10.13 4.64 9.46
C SER A 37 10.26 6.16 9.39
N LEU A 38 10.49 6.72 8.21
CA LEU A 38 10.56 8.18 7.98
C LEU A 38 9.16 8.84 7.92
N LEU A 39 8.13 8.07 7.61
CA LEU A 39 6.78 8.58 7.40
C LEU A 39 5.96 8.74 8.68
N VAL A 40 6.35 8.05 9.74
CA VAL A 40 5.59 8.01 11.01
C VAL A 40 6.39 8.57 12.19
N ALA A 41 5.72 8.80 13.31
CA ALA A 41 6.39 9.14 14.58
C ALA A 41 7.07 7.91 15.18
N PRO A 42 8.11 8.09 16.05
CA PRO A 42 8.88 6.97 16.60
C PRO A 42 8.09 5.98 17.48
N ASP A 43 6.92 6.38 17.94
CA ASP A 43 6.00 5.56 18.75
C ASP A 43 4.98 4.75 17.91
N VAL A 44 4.98 4.92 16.59
CA VAL A 44 4.14 4.16 15.65
C VAL A 44 4.87 2.88 15.22
N SER A 45 4.20 1.74 15.25
CA SER A 45 4.78 0.50 14.72
C SER A 45 4.70 0.47 13.19
N VAL A 46 5.76 0.00 12.55
CA VAL A 46 5.81 -0.24 11.10
C VAL A 46 5.86 -1.73 10.84
N VAL A 47 5.00 -2.24 9.97
CA VAL A 47 4.93 -3.66 9.58
C VAL A 47 5.01 -3.76 8.07
N ALA A 48 6.08 -4.32 7.55
CA ALA A 48 6.23 -4.61 6.14
C ALA A 48 5.81 -6.06 5.85
N LEU A 49 4.80 -6.24 5.02
CA LEU A 49 4.28 -7.55 4.66
C LEU A 49 5.02 -8.10 3.43
N ARG A 50 5.43 -9.36 3.54
CA ARG A 50 6.00 -10.11 2.42
C ARG A 50 4.90 -10.67 1.54
N ALA A 51 4.97 -10.44 0.23
CA ALA A 51 4.04 -11.05 -0.71
C ALA A 51 4.19 -12.59 -0.73
N PRO A 52 3.08 -13.35 -0.91
CA PRO A 52 3.10 -14.80 -0.70
C PRO A 52 3.87 -15.58 -1.76
N GLU A 53 3.86 -15.10 -3.02
CA GLU A 53 4.41 -15.87 -4.13
C GLU A 53 5.87 -15.49 -4.43
N PRO A 54 6.74 -16.45 -4.80
CA PRO A 54 8.08 -16.15 -5.28
C PRO A 54 8.02 -15.41 -6.60
N HIS A 55 8.96 -14.47 -6.81
CA HIS A 55 9.12 -13.82 -8.09
C HIS A 55 9.71 -14.79 -9.12
N PRO A 56 9.17 -14.89 -10.35
CA PRO A 56 9.58 -15.94 -11.30
C PRO A 56 11.00 -15.75 -11.86
N TYR A 57 11.56 -14.55 -11.77
CA TYR A 57 12.84 -14.20 -12.40
C TYR A 57 13.94 -13.75 -11.39
N GLY A 58 13.71 -13.93 -10.09
CA GLY A 58 14.68 -13.48 -9.08
C GLY A 58 14.34 -13.93 -7.66
N SER A 59 15.06 -13.38 -6.68
CA SER A 59 14.89 -13.73 -5.26
C SER A 59 13.74 -13.00 -4.57
N GLY A 60 13.12 -12.02 -5.23
CA GLY A 60 12.01 -11.24 -4.68
C GLY A 60 10.69 -11.98 -4.64
N ARG A 61 9.63 -11.24 -4.39
CA ARG A 61 8.27 -11.76 -4.19
C ARG A 61 7.27 -11.03 -5.09
N GLN A 62 6.06 -11.57 -5.20
CA GLN A 62 4.93 -10.98 -5.93
C GLN A 62 3.60 -11.29 -5.24
N TRP A 63 2.64 -10.39 -5.37
CA TRP A 63 1.29 -10.60 -4.85
C TRP A 63 0.48 -11.52 -5.74
N TYR A 64 0.65 -11.40 -7.06
CA TYR A 64 0.11 -12.27 -8.12
C TYR A 64 1.00 -12.17 -9.36
N GLY A 65 0.84 -13.09 -10.30
CA GLY A 65 1.64 -13.13 -11.55
C GLY A 65 1.40 -11.88 -12.40
N LEU A 66 2.49 -11.18 -12.79
CA LEU A 66 2.42 -9.96 -13.58
C LEU A 66 3.00 -10.09 -14.98
N GLN A 67 3.86 -11.06 -15.22
CA GLN A 67 4.46 -11.34 -16.55
C GLN A 67 4.45 -12.83 -16.90
N PRO A 68 3.46 -13.29 -17.71
CA PRO A 68 2.26 -12.52 -18.12
C PRO A 68 1.35 -12.23 -16.93
N ILE A 69 0.50 -11.18 -17.08
CA ILE A 69 -0.46 -10.86 -16.03
C ILE A 69 -1.47 -11.99 -15.87
N ASP A 70 -1.68 -12.45 -14.64
CA ASP A 70 -2.59 -13.53 -14.30
C ASP A 70 -3.66 -13.09 -13.31
N TRP A 71 -4.73 -12.53 -13.83
CA TRP A 71 -5.87 -12.08 -13.02
C TRP A 71 -6.58 -13.22 -12.29
N SER A 72 -6.39 -14.49 -12.67
CA SER A 72 -7.00 -15.61 -11.96
C SER A 72 -6.46 -15.80 -10.54
N GLN A 73 -5.24 -15.30 -10.26
CA GLN A 73 -4.62 -15.35 -8.95
C GLN A 73 -5.09 -14.19 -8.03
N LEU A 74 -5.63 -13.12 -8.59
CA LEU A 74 -6.00 -11.92 -7.84
C LEU A 74 -7.02 -12.17 -6.71
N PRO A 75 -8.09 -12.98 -6.89
CA PRO A 75 -9.03 -13.25 -5.79
C PRO A 75 -8.36 -13.89 -4.56
N ALA A 76 -7.45 -14.84 -4.77
CA ALA A 76 -6.71 -15.49 -3.69
C ALA A 76 -5.74 -14.51 -3.01
N ALA A 77 -5.03 -13.69 -3.79
CA ALA A 77 -4.12 -12.66 -3.26
C ALA A 77 -4.87 -11.63 -2.41
N ARG A 78 -6.04 -11.17 -2.86
CA ARG A 78 -6.92 -10.24 -2.12
C ARG A 78 -7.37 -10.84 -0.79
N THR A 79 -7.86 -12.07 -0.82
CA THR A 79 -8.32 -12.78 0.39
C THR A 79 -7.17 -12.95 1.39
N ALA A 80 -6.00 -13.37 0.93
CA ALA A 80 -4.83 -13.56 1.79
C ALA A 80 -4.35 -12.23 2.42
N LEU A 81 -4.29 -11.14 1.66
CA LEU A 81 -3.93 -9.83 2.21
C LEU A 81 -5.00 -9.32 3.19
N GLN A 82 -6.27 -9.44 2.85
CA GLN A 82 -7.37 -9.05 3.74
C GLN A 82 -7.30 -9.78 5.08
N GLN A 83 -7.10 -11.08 5.07
CA GLN A 83 -6.96 -11.88 6.29
C GLN A 83 -5.78 -11.41 7.13
N ARG A 84 -4.62 -11.16 6.54
CA ARG A 84 -3.43 -10.65 7.26
C ARG A 84 -3.67 -9.28 7.87
N LEU A 85 -4.38 -8.37 7.19
CA LEU A 85 -4.73 -7.07 7.75
C LEU A 85 -5.72 -7.20 8.92
N LEU A 86 -6.70 -8.10 8.83
CA LEU A 86 -7.63 -8.40 9.93
C LEU A 86 -6.90 -8.99 11.16
N GLU A 87 -5.98 -9.94 10.95
CA GLU A 87 -5.14 -10.51 12.02
C GLU A 87 -4.26 -9.44 12.69
N LEU A 88 -3.69 -8.52 11.91
CA LEU A 88 -2.99 -7.36 12.47
C LEU A 88 -3.93 -6.47 13.29
N GLY A 89 -5.21 -6.37 12.89
CA GLY A 89 -6.25 -5.64 13.59
C GLY A 89 -6.55 -6.12 15.00
N GLU A 90 -6.20 -7.36 15.34
CA GLU A 90 -6.36 -7.91 16.69
C GLU A 90 -5.45 -7.23 17.73
N SER A 91 -4.29 -6.74 17.32
CA SER A 91 -3.31 -6.07 18.21
C SER A 91 -3.36 -4.54 18.12
N VAL A 92 -3.55 -3.99 16.93
CA VAL A 92 -3.80 -2.55 16.69
C VAL A 92 -5.03 -2.42 15.83
N PRO A 93 -6.12 -1.79 16.30
CA PRO A 93 -7.37 -1.67 15.55
C PRO A 93 -7.15 -1.08 14.15
N LEU A 94 -7.91 -1.59 13.17
CA LEU A 94 -7.80 -1.11 11.78
C LEU A 94 -8.02 0.41 11.63
N PRO A 95 -8.94 1.07 12.39
CA PRO A 95 -9.05 2.53 12.35
C PRO A 95 -7.81 3.29 12.87
N ARG A 96 -6.84 2.60 13.45
CA ARG A 96 -5.54 3.13 13.86
C ARG A 96 -4.38 2.55 13.04
N THR A 97 -4.70 2.01 11.86
CA THR A 97 -3.76 1.39 10.93
C THR A 97 -3.86 2.08 9.57
N ALA A 98 -2.76 2.63 9.08
CA ALA A 98 -2.62 3.08 7.70
C ALA A 98 -1.93 2.00 6.86
N VAL A 99 -2.22 1.95 5.55
CA VAL A 99 -1.56 1.04 4.60
C VAL A 99 -0.91 1.88 3.50
N LEU A 100 0.37 1.63 3.22
CA LEU A 100 1.09 2.21 2.09
C LEU A 100 1.59 1.09 1.19
N GLY A 101 1.37 1.21 -0.11
CA GLY A 101 1.90 0.28 -1.10
C GLY A 101 2.58 0.98 -2.27
N PHE A 102 3.57 0.29 -2.85
CA PHE A 102 4.26 0.72 -4.05
C PHE A 102 3.96 -0.21 -5.22
N SER A 103 3.66 0.34 -6.40
CA SER A 103 3.47 -0.40 -7.65
C SER A 103 2.39 -1.49 -7.50
N GLN A 104 2.72 -2.78 -7.66
CA GLN A 104 1.80 -3.88 -7.39
C GLN A 104 1.26 -3.86 -5.95
N GLY A 105 2.11 -3.52 -4.95
CA GLY A 105 1.68 -3.30 -3.58
C GLY A 105 0.73 -2.11 -3.42
N GLY A 106 0.89 -1.05 -4.24
CA GLY A 106 -0.02 0.09 -4.30
C GLY A 106 -1.42 -0.29 -4.82
N ALA A 107 -1.46 -1.12 -5.87
CA ALA A 107 -2.72 -1.68 -6.38
C ALA A 107 -3.43 -2.55 -5.33
N MET A 108 -2.67 -3.42 -4.63
CA MET A 108 -3.19 -4.25 -3.53
C MET A 108 -3.65 -3.43 -2.33
N ALA A 109 -2.88 -2.39 -1.93
CA ALA A 109 -3.23 -1.50 -0.82
C ALA A 109 -4.58 -0.82 -1.06
N LEU A 110 -4.79 -0.32 -2.28
CA LEU A 110 -6.03 0.34 -2.64
C LEU A 110 -7.20 -0.65 -2.72
N ASP A 111 -7.03 -1.74 -3.46
CA ASP A 111 -8.11 -2.71 -3.69
C ASP A 111 -8.61 -3.34 -2.39
N VAL A 112 -7.70 -3.88 -1.59
CA VAL A 112 -8.06 -4.55 -0.33
C VAL A 112 -8.35 -3.54 0.78
N GLY A 113 -7.49 -2.51 0.91
CA GLY A 113 -7.61 -1.51 1.97
C GLY A 113 -8.90 -0.70 1.87
N SER A 114 -9.38 -0.40 0.66
CA SER A 114 -10.62 0.38 0.48
C SER A 114 -11.86 -0.30 1.08
N SER A 115 -11.86 -1.62 1.24
CA SER A 115 -12.96 -2.38 1.84
C SER A 115 -12.85 -2.55 3.37
N LEU A 116 -11.78 -2.02 3.98
CA LEU A 116 -11.51 -2.15 5.41
C LEU A 116 -11.59 -0.78 6.11
N PRO A 117 -11.98 -0.73 7.39
CA PRO A 117 -12.05 0.52 8.15
C PRO A 117 -10.66 1.01 8.59
N LEU A 118 -9.77 1.25 7.62
CA LEU A 118 -8.41 1.76 7.87
C LEU A 118 -8.40 3.24 8.22
N ALA A 119 -7.33 3.72 8.84
CA ALA A 119 -7.10 5.15 9.07
C ALA A 119 -6.84 5.89 7.76
N ALA A 120 -5.99 5.33 6.89
CA ALA A 120 -5.61 5.92 5.61
C ALA A 120 -5.05 4.87 4.64
N ILE A 121 -5.09 5.18 3.35
CA ILE A 121 -4.47 4.39 2.29
C ILE A 121 -3.55 5.28 1.47
N VAL A 122 -2.31 4.85 1.24
CA VAL A 122 -1.36 5.49 0.33
C VAL A 122 -0.99 4.52 -0.78
N ALA A 123 -1.23 4.89 -2.03
CA ALA A 123 -0.86 4.10 -3.19
C ALA A 123 0.14 4.87 -4.07
N CYS A 124 1.40 4.45 -4.03
CA CYS A 124 2.49 5.03 -4.83
C CYS A 124 2.65 4.23 -6.13
N SER A 125 2.56 4.89 -7.28
CA SER A 125 2.62 4.28 -8.62
C SER A 125 1.71 3.05 -8.77
N GLY A 126 0.55 3.07 -8.10
CA GLY A 126 -0.45 2.02 -8.14
C GLY A 126 -1.35 2.11 -9.39
N TYR A 127 -2.16 1.08 -9.60
CA TYR A 127 -3.08 1.00 -10.73
C TYR A 127 -4.38 0.27 -10.31
N PRO A 128 -5.52 0.53 -10.97
CA PRO A 128 -6.74 -0.20 -10.69
C PRO A 128 -6.63 -1.65 -11.18
N HIS A 129 -7.07 -2.60 -10.37
CA HIS A 129 -7.28 -3.97 -10.87
C HIS A 129 -8.46 -4.01 -11.84
N GLU A 130 -8.48 -5.01 -12.71
CA GLU A 130 -9.56 -5.17 -13.69
C GLU A 130 -10.93 -5.23 -13.01
N GLY A 131 -11.85 -4.37 -13.44
CA GLY A 131 -13.19 -4.30 -12.89
C GLY A 131 -13.30 -3.74 -11.46
N TRP A 132 -12.21 -3.25 -10.86
CA TRP A 132 -12.26 -2.65 -9.53
C TRP A 132 -13.14 -1.40 -9.51
N GLN A 133 -13.99 -1.31 -8.51
CA GLN A 133 -14.80 -0.15 -8.19
C GLN A 133 -14.64 0.18 -6.71
N PRO A 134 -14.61 1.46 -6.32
CA PRO A 134 -14.57 1.82 -4.92
C PRO A 134 -15.84 1.32 -4.21
N PRO A 135 -15.72 0.81 -2.97
CA PRO A 135 -16.86 0.42 -2.16
C PRO A 135 -17.68 1.64 -1.75
N SER A 136 -18.83 1.44 -1.11
CA SER A 136 -19.70 2.53 -0.65
C SER A 136 -19.06 3.44 0.41
N SER A 137 -18.03 2.98 1.09
CA SER A 137 -17.23 3.73 2.06
C SER A 137 -15.80 3.24 2.02
N THR A 138 -14.84 4.14 2.07
CA THR A 138 -13.41 3.84 2.17
C THR A 138 -12.71 4.87 3.06
N ALA A 139 -11.52 4.49 3.58
CA ALA A 139 -10.60 5.42 4.23
C ALA A 139 -10.14 6.52 3.26
N PRO A 140 -9.67 7.67 3.74
CA PRO A 140 -8.99 8.67 2.91
C PRO A 140 -7.84 8.07 2.12
N VAL A 141 -7.72 8.45 0.84
CA VAL A 141 -6.73 7.90 -0.10
C VAL A 141 -5.78 9.00 -0.56
N LEU A 142 -4.48 8.73 -0.48
CA LEU A 142 -3.43 9.51 -1.13
C LEU A 142 -2.79 8.67 -2.24
N LEU A 143 -2.78 9.19 -3.45
CA LEU A 143 -2.06 8.65 -4.60
C LEU A 143 -0.78 9.46 -4.80
N SER A 144 0.33 8.81 -5.14
CA SER A 144 1.59 9.48 -5.51
C SER A 144 2.14 8.83 -6.77
N HIS A 145 2.46 9.62 -7.83
CA HIS A 145 2.84 9.05 -9.13
C HIS A 145 3.74 9.97 -9.95
N GLY A 146 4.78 9.40 -10.56
CA GLY A 146 5.64 10.08 -11.51
C GLY A 146 4.98 10.28 -12.87
N ARG A 147 5.05 11.49 -13.42
CA ARG A 147 4.42 11.79 -14.72
C ARG A 147 5.07 11.08 -15.89
N GLU A 148 6.35 10.74 -15.76
CA GLU A 148 7.14 10.03 -16.77
C GLU A 148 7.35 8.56 -16.42
N ASP A 149 6.45 7.96 -15.63
CA ASP A 149 6.52 6.54 -15.24
C ASP A 149 6.43 5.62 -16.47
N PRO A 150 7.50 4.87 -16.81
CA PRO A 150 7.53 4.00 -17.96
C PRO A 150 6.94 2.60 -17.69
N VAL A 151 6.61 2.29 -16.45
CA VAL A 151 6.13 0.96 -16.01
C VAL A 151 4.62 0.96 -15.82
N VAL A 152 4.13 1.91 -15.02
CA VAL A 152 2.70 2.14 -14.80
C VAL A 152 2.37 3.53 -15.34
N PRO A 153 1.54 3.64 -16.40
CA PRO A 153 1.18 4.94 -16.95
C PRO A 153 0.54 5.86 -15.89
N PHE A 154 0.94 7.12 -15.83
CA PHE A 154 0.39 8.13 -14.91
C PHE A 154 -1.14 8.20 -14.94
N ALA A 155 -1.74 7.99 -16.12
CA ALA A 155 -3.19 7.92 -16.32
C ALA A 155 -3.88 6.88 -15.41
N ALA A 156 -3.18 5.86 -14.93
CA ALA A 156 -3.73 4.90 -13.98
C ALA A 156 -4.11 5.56 -12.66
N SER A 157 -3.26 6.45 -12.12
CA SER A 157 -3.59 7.20 -10.90
C SER A 157 -4.64 8.29 -11.13
N GLU A 158 -4.68 8.92 -12.31
CA GLU A 158 -5.77 9.84 -12.66
C GLU A 158 -7.11 9.11 -12.70
N GLN A 159 -7.15 7.90 -13.29
CA GLN A 159 -8.34 7.04 -13.30
C GLN A 159 -8.77 6.64 -11.88
N LEU A 160 -7.83 6.23 -11.03
CA LEU A 160 -8.10 5.90 -9.62
C LEU A 160 -8.69 7.08 -8.87
N GLN A 161 -8.10 8.27 -9.01
CA GLN A 161 -8.61 9.49 -8.38
C GLN A 161 -10.03 9.79 -8.84
N GLN A 162 -10.29 9.72 -10.15
CA GLN A 162 -11.60 9.97 -10.71
C GLN A 162 -12.65 8.99 -10.21
N LEU A 163 -12.34 7.68 -10.17
CA LEU A 163 -13.26 6.66 -9.66
C LEU A 163 -13.61 6.91 -8.19
N LEU A 164 -12.60 7.18 -7.35
CA LEU A 164 -12.80 7.47 -5.93
C LEU A 164 -13.64 8.74 -5.73
N GLN A 165 -13.30 9.84 -6.38
CA GLN A 165 -14.04 11.10 -6.25
C GLN A 165 -15.48 11.01 -6.78
N THR A 166 -15.70 10.29 -7.88
CA THR A 166 -17.04 10.02 -8.41
C THR A 166 -17.87 9.19 -7.43
N GLY A 167 -17.23 8.27 -6.68
CA GLY A 167 -17.84 7.53 -5.58
C GLY A 167 -18.07 8.34 -4.31
N GLY A 168 -17.68 9.64 -4.28
CA GLY A 168 -17.83 10.52 -3.12
C GLY A 168 -16.73 10.37 -2.07
N HIS A 169 -15.61 9.73 -2.42
CA HIS A 169 -14.50 9.50 -1.47
C HIS A 169 -13.44 10.59 -1.54
N GLN A 170 -12.74 10.80 -0.41
CA GLN A 170 -11.58 11.69 -0.35
C GLN A 170 -10.39 11.02 -1.02
N ALA A 171 -9.93 11.58 -2.13
CA ALA A 171 -8.76 11.12 -2.87
C ALA A 171 -7.92 12.29 -3.36
N GLU A 172 -6.66 12.31 -2.97
CA GLU A 172 -5.65 13.27 -3.40
C GLU A 172 -4.64 12.61 -4.32
N LEU A 173 -4.09 13.34 -5.30
CA LEU A 173 -3.04 12.86 -6.18
C LEU A 173 -1.85 13.83 -6.14
N LEU A 174 -0.73 13.34 -5.60
CA LEU A 174 0.57 13.98 -5.66
C LEU A 174 1.30 13.54 -6.92
N ALA A 175 1.39 14.43 -7.91
CA ALA A 175 2.12 14.19 -9.13
C ALA A 175 3.50 14.84 -9.07
N PHE A 176 4.54 14.12 -9.50
CA PHE A 176 5.91 14.63 -9.57
C PHE A 176 6.54 14.37 -10.94
N SER A 177 7.57 15.15 -11.30
CA SER A 177 8.40 14.88 -12.48
C SER A 177 9.36 13.74 -12.14
N GLY A 178 9.14 12.57 -12.75
CA GLY A 178 9.96 11.38 -12.51
C GLY A 178 9.29 10.10 -12.98
N GLY A 179 10.03 9.00 -12.86
CA GLY A 179 9.64 7.67 -13.32
C GLY A 179 8.94 6.83 -12.24
N HIS A 180 9.16 5.51 -12.31
CA HIS A 180 8.56 4.50 -11.43
C HIS A 180 9.29 4.41 -10.09
N THR A 181 8.97 5.33 -9.17
CA THR A 181 9.61 5.45 -7.85
C THR A 181 8.71 6.13 -6.83
N ILE A 182 9.10 6.08 -5.55
CA ILE A 182 8.59 6.99 -4.51
C ILE A 182 9.58 8.15 -4.41
N ASP A 183 9.23 9.31 -4.93
CA ASP A 183 10.13 10.45 -4.97
C ASP A 183 10.35 11.06 -3.58
N ALA A 184 11.60 11.34 -3.25
CA ALA A 184 11.98 11.91 -1.96
C ALA A 184 11.29 13.26 -1.67
N ALA A 185 11.02 14.06 -2.70
CA ALA A 185 10.30 15.33 -2.55
C ALA A 185 8.83 15.15 -2.11
N MET A 186 8.24 13.97 -2.33
CA MET A 186 6.86 13.67 -1.91
C MET A 186 6.78 13.15 -0.48
N LEU A 187 7.89 12.69 0.12
CA LEU A 187 7.88 12.10 1.46
C LEU A 187 7.31 13.02 2.56
N PRO A 188 7.59 14.34 2.57
CA PRO A 188 6.97 15.22 3.57
C PRO A 188 5.44 15.25 3.49
N SER A 189 4.87 15.28 2.27
CA SER A 189 3.42 15.28 2.06
C SER A 189 2.79 13.93 2.40
N ILE A 190 3.45 12.82 2.03
CA ILE A 190 3.01 11.47 2.40
C ILE A 190 3.04 11.31 3.93
N ALA A 191 4.13 11.74 4.58
CA ALA A 191 4.25 11.68 6.04
C ALA A 191 3.17 12.53 6.74
N ALA A 192 2.92 13.74 6.25
CA ALA A 192 1.86 14.61 6.78
C ALA A 192 0.49 13.94 6.68
N PHE A 193 0.16 13.37 5.52
CA PHE A 193 -1.09 12.66 5.31
C PHE A 193 -1.23 11.44 6.25
N VAL A 194 -0.21 10.59 6.35
CA VAL A 194 -0.25 9.41 7.21
C VAL A 194 -0.42 9.80 8.68
N ARG A 195 0.34 10.79 9.17
CA ARG A 195 0.27 11.26 10.56
C ARG A 195 -1.08 11.89 10.89
N GLN A 196 -1.60 12.73 9.99
CA GLN A 196 -2.91 13.37 10.17
C GLN A 196 -4.03 12.35 10.42
N HIS A 197 -3.95 11.16 9.82
CA HIS A 197 -5.00 10.16 9.93
C HIS A 197 -4.72 9.07 10.98
N LEU A 198 -3.47 8.97 11.47
CA LEU A 198 -3.12 8.07 12.57
C LEU A 198 -3.26 8.71 13.95
N ASP A 199 -3.17 10.04 14.05
CA ASP A 199 -3.33 10.81 15.30
C ASP A 199 -4.81 11.00 15.65
#